data_ed9250dd85b503331f7a4c2add5ac1c9
#
_entry.id   ed9250dd85b503331f7a4c2add5ac1c9
#
_cell.length_a   1.000
_cell.length_b   1.000
_cell.length_c   1.000
_cell.angle_alpha   90.00
_cell.angle_beta   90.00
_cell.angle_gamma   90.00
#
_symmetry.space_group_name_H-M   'P 1'
#
loop_
_entity.id
_entity.type
_entity.pdbx_description
1 polymer ?
#
loop_
_entity_poly.entity_id
_entity_poly.type
_entity_poly.pdbx_seq_one_letter_code
_entity_poly.pdbx_strand_id
1 'polypeptide(L)'
;MRVRRLRVRRLRVRRLLVPSLLVLLGVSARPHHVPMPAPAPATLFAFDRANEAEWDVVNDGVMGGHSAGFVEVTEGTLRFTGTLVTQDGGFTSVRARRDIDLAGQTGIELRVRGSGRPFEVEIDDGTRTYGRTISRRAPIATTAEWTTVRVPFSALRSTIFGRAVNAAPLDVAHIRGVGLYIADGKDGTFRLEVDYIRSYGGDTP
;
A
#
# COMPACT_ATOMS: atom_id res chain seq x y z
N MET A 1 -32.62 -88.68 -69.18
CA MET A 1 -32.71 -87.25 -68.97
C MET A 1 -32.70 -86.90 -67.51
N ARG A 2 -31.51 -86.36 -66.96
CA ARG A 2 -31.31 -86.06 -65.54
C ARG A 2 -31.37 -84.54 -65.37
N VAL A 3 -32.35 -84.08 -64.69
CA VAL A 3 -32.47 -82.63 -64.35
C VAL A 3 -31.65 -82.32 -63.09
N ARG A 4 -30.62 -81.47 -63.21
CA ARG A 4 -29.81 -80.99 -62.08
C ARG A 4 -30.55 -79.81 -61.41
N ARG A 5 -30.87 -80.01 -60.15
CA ARG A 5 -31.41 -78.89 -59.31
C ARG A 5 -30.24 -77.99 -58.80
N LEU A 6 -30.27 -76.70 -59.14
CA LEU A 6 -29.39 -75.70 -58.59
C LEU A 6 -29.80 -75.37 -57.15
N ARG A 7 -28.82 -75.52 -56.23
CA ARG A 7 -29.00 -75.00 -54.85
C ARG A 7 -28.59 -73.54 -54.78
N VAL A 8 -29.55 -72.66 -54.50
CA VAL A 8 -29.28 -71.26 -54.22
C VAL A 8 -28.76 -71.13 -52.77
N ARG A 9 -27.49 -70.72 -52.58
CA ARG A 9 -26.93 -70.38 -51.29
C ARG A 9 -27.42 -68.96 -50.88
N ARG A 10 -28.21 -68.85 -49.78
CA ARG A 10 -28.56 -67.58 -49.17
C ARG A 10 -27.35 -67.01 -48.46
N LEU A 11 -26.80 -65.83 -48.86
CA LEU A 11 -25.81 -65.07 -48.15
C LEU A 11 -26.51 -64.44 -46.94
N ARG A 12 -26.01 -64.76 -45.75
CA ARG A 12 -26.39 -64.06 -44.51
C ARG A 12 -25.56 -62.75 -44.44
N VAL A 13 -26.16 -61.62 -44.65
CA VAL A 13 -25.57 -60.33 -44.38
C VAL A 13 -25.54 -60.13 -42.86
N ARG A 14 -24.33 -60.19 -42.24
CA ARG A 14 -24.12 -59.78 -40.85
C ARG A 14 -24.18 -58.25 -40.80
N ARG A 15 -25.20 -57.69 -40.18
CA ARG A 15 -25.24 -56.28 -39.82
C ARG A 15 -24.21 -56.03 -38.68
N LEU A 16 -23.10 -55.34 -38.98
CA LEU A 16 -22.19 -54.77 -37.98
C LEU A 16 -22.90 -53.59 -37.30
N LEU A 17 -23.25 -53.76 -36.02
CA LEU A 17 -23.65 -52.67 -35.15
C LEU A 17 -22.42 -51.86 -34.80
N VAL A 18 -22.29 -50.66 -35.34
CA VAL A 18 -21.26 -49.67 -34.92
C VAL A 18 -21.79 -48.95 -33.69
N PRO A 19 -21.15 -49.01 -32.51
CA PRO A 19 -21.57 -48.22 -31.37
C PRO A 19 -21.21 -46.77 -31.64
N SER A 20 -22.23 -45.90 -31.72
CA SER A 20 -22.03 -44.44 -31.74
C SER A 20 -21.52 -43.98 -30.37
N LEU A 21 -20.21 -43.69 -30.29
CA LEU A 21 -19.59 -43.08 -29.13
C LEU A 21 -20.00 -41.60 -29.09
N LEU A 22 -20.96 -41.27 -28.22
CA LEU A 22 -21.41 -39.89 -27.94
C LEU A 22 -20.34 -39.21 -27.11
N VAL A 23 -19.44 -38.45 -27.72
CA VAL A 23 -18.47 -37.62 -27.00
C VAL A 23 -19.19 -36.40 -26.45
N LEU A 24 -19.55 -36.41 -25.17
CA LEU A 24 -20.02 -35.25 -24.43
C LEU A 24 -18.83 -34.31 -24.21
N LEU A 25 -18.67 -33.30 -25.06
CA LEU A 25 -17.80 -32.15 -24.81
C LEU A 25 -18.37 -31.34 -23.64
N GLY A 26 -17.90 -31.63 -22.43
CA GLY A 26 -18.17 -30.84 -21.25
C GLY A 26 -17.50 -29.46 -21.41
N VAL A 27 -18.30 -28.46 -21.76
CA VAL A 27 -17.87 -27.04 -21.67
C VAL A 27 -17.75 -26.72 -20.19
N SER A 28 -16.54 -26.81 -19.63
CA SER A 28 -16.21 -26.28 -18.31
C SER A 28 -16.26 -24.76 -18.38
N ALA A 29 -17.39 -24.17 -18.02
CA ALA A 29 -17.49 -22.75 -17.78
C ALA A 29 -16.58 -22.40 -16.59
N ARG A 30 -15.43 -21.79 -16.87
CA ARG A 30 -14.60 -21.19 -15.83
C ARG A 30 -15.41 -20.10 -15.17
N PRO A 31 -15.53 -20.07 -13.83
CA PRO A 31 -16.19 -18.98 -13.16
C PRO A 31 -15.46 -17.68 -13.54
N HIS A 32 -16.15 -16.75 -14.17
CA HIS A 32 -15.64 -15.42 -14.41
C HIS A 32 -15.53 -14.77 -13.02
N HIS A 33 -14.27 -14.66 -12.52
CA HIS A 33 -13.97 -13.87 -11.34
C HIS A 33 -14.19 -12.41 -11.73
N VAL A 34 -15.35 -11.85 -11.36
CA VAL A 34 -15.60 -10.40 -11.45
C VAL A 34 -14.75 -9.77 -10.35
N PRO A 35 -13.76 -8.94 -10.68
CA PRO A 35 -12.98 -8.24 -9.66
C PRO A 35 -13.94 -7.39 -8.82
N MET A 36 -13.91 -7.54 -7.50
CA MET A 36 -14.62 -6.61 -6.63
C MET A 36 -14.02 -5.21 -6.84
N PRO A 37 -14.86 -4.18 -7.00
CA PRO A 37 -14.35 -2.81 -7.08
C PRO A 37 -13.53 -2.50 -5.84
N ALA A 38 -12.41 -1.79 -6.02
CA ALA A 38 -11.61 -1.33 -4.90
C ALA A 38 -12.46 -0.46 -3.97
N PRO A 39 -12.26 -0.54 -2.65
CA PRO A 39 -12.99 0.31 -1.72
C PRO A 39 -12.73 1.79 -2.02
N ALA A 40 -13.74 2.63 -1.79
CA ALA A 40 -13.61 4.07 -2.01
C ALA A 40 -12.48 4.66 -1.15
N PRO A 41 -11.82 5.74 -1.62
CA PRO A 41 -10.82 6.44 -0.82
C PRO A 41 -11.39 6.88 0.53
N ALA A 42 -10.65 6.68 1.61
CA ALA A 42 -11.02 7.09 2.95
C ALA A 42 -10.08 8.19 3.46
N THR A 43 -10.65 9.26 4.04
CA THR A 43 -9.87 10.29 4.72
C THR A 43 -9.35 9.73 6.04
N LEU A 44 -8.04 9.71 6.19
CA LEU A 44 -7.35 9.25 7.40
C LEU A 44 -7.23 10.39 8.42
N PHE A 45 -6.83 11.57 7.94
CA PHE A 45 -6.71 12.79 8.73
C PHE A 45 -7.15 13.98 7.86
N ALA A 46 -8.12 14.76 8.34
CA ALA A 46 -8.61 15.98 7.70
C ALA A 46 -8.11 17.24 8.41
N PHE A 47 -7.64 17.09 9.65
CA PHE A 47 -7.16 18.19 10.51
C PHE A 47 -8.22 19.26 10.84
N ASP A 48 -9.48 18.99 10.56
CA ASP A 48 -10.60 19.91 10.85
C ASP A 48 -10.80 20.15 12.35
N ARG A 49 -10.29 19.24 13.16
CA ARG A 49 -10.34 19.32 14.63
C ARG A 49 -8.97 19.00 15.21
N ALA A 50 -8.50 19.84 16.11
CA ALA A 50 -7.21 19.69 16.79
C ALA A 50 -7.07 18.33 17.55
N ASN A 51 -8.20 17.76 17.97
CA ASN A 51 -8.26 16.49 18.71
C ASN A 51 -8.65 15.27 17.83
N GLU A 52 -8.53 15.39 16.51
CA GLU A 52 -8.77 14.26 15.60
C GLU A 52 -7.80 13.11 15.88
N ALA A 53 -6.54 13.42 16.20
CA ALA A 53 -5.53 12.50 16.67
C ALA A 53 -4.50 13.26 17.52
N GLU A 54 -3.87 12.54 18.45
CA GLU A 54 -2.68 13.04 19.14
C GLU A 54 -1.45 12.83 18.27
N TRP A 55 -0.71 13.90 18.05
CA TRP A 55 0.53 13.89 17.27
C TRP A 55 1.73 14.10 18.17
N ASP A 56 2.52 13.05 18.37
CA ASP A 56 3.74 13.05 19.17
C ASP A 56 4.95 13.50 18.36
N VAL A 57 5.75 14.39 18.93
CA VAL A 57 7.06 14.75 18.37
C VAL A 57 8.13 13.77 18.87
N VAL A 58 8.93 13.25 17.94
CA VAL A 58 10.09 12.41 18.25
C VAL A 58 11.34 13.04 17.64
N ASN A 59 12.23 13.55 18.50
CA ASN A 59 13.49 14.15 18.12
C ASN A 59 14.65 13.16 18.33
N ASP A 60 15.79 13.46 17.74
CA ASP A 60 17.03 12.68 17.84
C ASP A 60 17.75 12.78 19.18
N GLY A 61 17.24 13.56 20.13
CA GLY A 61 17.80 13.69 21.48
C GLY A 61 18.00 12.37 22.22
N VAL A 62 17.23 11.33 21.89
CA VAL A 62 17.41 9.96 22.41
C VAL A 62 18.74 9.32 22.01
N MET A 63 19.43 9.90 21.01
CA MET A 63 20.75 9.48 20.51
C MET A 63 21.84 10.53 20.74
N GLY A 64 21.54 11.60 21.48
CA GLY A 64 22.46 12.71 21.72
C GLY A 64 22.34 13.87 20.71
N GLY A 65 21.40 13.80 19.77
CA GLY A 65 21.16 14.85 18.78
C GLY A 65 20.50 16.11 19.35
N HIS A 66 20.52 17.17 18.58
CA HIS A 66 20.04 18.50 18.97
C HIS A 66 18.91 19.03 18.06
N SER A 67 18.34 18.20 17.20
CA SER A 67 17.20 18.59 16.38
C SER A 67 15.96 18.84 17.24
N ALA A 68 15.16 19.85 16.87
CA ALA A 68 13.94 20.20 17.56
C ALA A 68 12.79 20.33 16.56
N GLY A 69 11.76 19.54 16.72
CA GLY A 69 10.53 19.59 15.96
C GLY A 69 9.37 20.06 16.83
N PHE A 70 8.38 20.64 16.17
CA PHE A 70 7.11 21.12 16.78
C PHE A 70 5.97 20.73 15.85
N VAL A 71 4.82 20.38 16.44
CA VAL A 71 3.60 20.10 15.69
C VAL A 71 2.45 20.94 16.23
N GLU A 72 1.64 21.45 15.33
CA GLU A 72 0.42 22.16 15.63
C GLU A 72 -0.66 21.75 14.62
N VAL A 73 -1.90 21.56 15.07
CA VAL A 73 -3.07 21.38 14.22
C VAL A 73 -3.98 22.57 14.42
N THR A 74 -4.11 23.38 13.39
CA THR A 74 -4.92 24.60 13.43
C THR A 74 -5.50 24.90 12.05
N GLU A 75 -6.71 25.42 12.02
CA GLU A 75 -7.39 25.86 10.79
C GLU A 75 -7.41 24.80 9.67
N GLY A 76 -7.68 23.55 10.00
CA GLY A 76 -7.72 22.45 9.01
C GLY A 76 -6.35 22.03 8.46
N THR A 77 -5.25 22.37 9.15
CA THR A 77 -3.90 22.10 8.68
C THR A 77 -3.03 21.59 9.81
N LEU A 78 -2.32 20.48 9.58
CA LEU A 78 -1.19 20.09 10.43
C LEU A 78 0.04 20.88 9.97
N ARG A 79 0.70 21.53 10.91
CA ARG A 79 1.96 22.25 10.69
C ARG A 79 3.08 21.57 11.47
N PHE A 80 4.08 21.05 10.76
CA PHE A 80 5.29 20.46 11.32
C PHE A 80 6.48 21.37 10.99
N THR A 81 7.06 21.95 12.02
CA THR A 81 8.17 22.91 11.90
C THR A 81 9.31 22.56 12.83
N GLY A 82 10.47 23.17 12.63
CA GLY A 82 11.59 22.97 13.53
C GLY A 82 12.93 23.35 12.95
N THR A 83 13.98 22.87 13.63
CA THR A 83 15.37 22.99 13.19
C THR A 83 16.03 21.63 13.22
N LEU A 84 16.62 21.22 12.11
CA LEU A 84 17.44 20.01 12.01
C LEU A 84 18.89 20.37 12.32
N VAL A 85 19.53 19.56 13.17
CA VAL A 85 20.96 19.62 13.50
C VAL A 85 21.54 18.24 13.23
N THR A 86 22.49 18.16 12.31
CA THR A 86 23.04 16.88 11.84
C THR A 86 24.14 16.33 12.73
N GLN A 87 24.71 17.17 13.59
CA GLN A 87 25.70 16.73 14.57
C GLN A 87 25.04 15.79 15.59
N ASP A 88 25.63 14.61 15.77
CA ASP A 88 25.21 13.57 16.72
C ASP A 88 23.77 13.06 16.55
N GLY A 89 23.14 13.41 15.40
CA GLY A 89 21.75 13.05 15.11
C GLY A 89 21.37 13.39 13.69
N GLY A 90 20.31 14.19 13.53
CA GLY A 90 19.86 14.71 12.23
C GLY A 90 18.51 14.19 11.80
N PHE A 91 17.58 13.99 12.74
CA PHE A 91 16.20 13.75 12.41
C PHE A 91 15.21 14.36 13.41
N THR A 92 14.00 14.57 12.94
CA THR A 92 12.81 14.75 13.76
C THR A 92 11.59 14.22 13.03
N SER A 93 10.57 13.82 13.75
CA SER A 93 9.33 13.31 13.20
C SER A 93 8.13 13.67 14.06
N VAL A 94 6.97 13.67 13.44
CA VAL A 94 5.68 13.73 14.14
C VAL A 94 4.88 12.49 13.78
N ARG A 95 4.21 11.88 14.75
CA ARG A 95 3.55 10.59 14.58
C ARG A 95 2.21 10.57 15.27
N ALA A 96 1.19 10.08 14.59
CA ALA A 96 -0.11 9.80 15.17
C ALA A 96 -0.31 8.29 15.26
N ARG A 97 -0.78 7.81 16.41
CA ARG A 97 -1.21 6.43 16.60
C ARG A 97 -2.69 6.33 16.33
N ARG A 98 -3.05 5.47 15.41
CA ARG A 98 -4.45 5.21 15.05
C ARG A 98 -4.52 3.87 14.33
N ASP A 99 -5.43 2.99 14.77
CA ASP A 99 -5.71 1.76 14.05
C ASP A 99 -6.53 2.09 12.80
N ILE A 100 -6.00 1.70 11.63
CA ILE A 100 -6.56 2.01 10.32
C ILE A 100 -6.53 0.74 9.48
N ASP A 101 -7.66 0.38 8.87
CA ASP A 101 -7.74 -0.66 7.85
C ASP A 101 -7.64 -0.03 6.45
N LEU A 102 -6.60 -0.39 5.73
CA LEU A 102 -6.33 0.03 4.35
C LEU A 102 -6.41 -1.14 3.36
N ALA A 103 -7.07 -2.25 3.75
CA ALA A 103 -7.26 -3.39 2.86
C ALA A 103 -7.92 -2.97 1.55
N GLY A 104 -7.38 -3.43 0.42
CA GLY A 104 -7.85 -3.07 -0.91
C GLY A 104 -7.42 -1.68 -1.40
N GLN A 105 -6.72 -0.89 -0.59
CA GLN A 105 -6.10 0.37 -1.02
C GLN A 105 -4.73 0.13 -1.64
N THR A 106 -4.29 1.04 -2.50
CA THR A 106 -3.01 0.97 -3.20
C THR A 106 -1.93 1.82 -2.53
N GLY A 107 -2.34 2.87 -1.82
CA GLY A 107 -1.43 3.81 -1.20
C GLY A 107 -2.15 4.90 -0.42
N ILE A 108 -1.39 5.91 -0.04
CA ILE A 108 -1.89 7.13 0.59
C ILE A 108 -1.61 8.35 -0.27
N GLU A 109 -2.48 9.32 -0.16
CA GLU A 109 -2.37 10.61 -0.83
C GLU A 109 -2.36 11.70 0.24
N LEU A 110 -1.43 12.65 0.10
CA LEU A 110 -1.30 13.80 0.97
C LEU A 110 -1.39 15.08 0.15
N ARG A 111 -2.08 16.10 0.67
CA ARG A 111 -1.98 17.44 0.13
C ARG A 111 -1.06 18.25 1.04
N VAL A 112 0.08 18.67 0.49
CA VAL A 112 1.20 19.23 1.26
C VAL A 112 1.76 20.48 0.61
N ARG A 113 2.38 21.33 1.43
CA ARG A 113 3.35 22.37 1.02
C ARG A 113 4.46 22.45 2.05
N GLY A 114 5.62 22.96 1.65
CA GLY A 114 6.75 23.02 2.57
C GLY A 114 7.86 23.94 2.10
N SER A 115 8.97 23.92 2.84
CA SER A 115 10.15 24.74 2.58
C SER A 115 11.04 24.26 1.43
N GLY A 116 10.58 23.30 0.59
CA GLY A 116 11.36 22.72 -0.48
C GLY A 116 12.40 21.69 0.02
N ARG A 117 12.37 21.33 1.29
CA ARG A 117 13.18 20.23 1.84
C ARG A 117 12.47 18.90 1.60
N PRO A 118 13.18 17.79 1.38
CA PRO A 118 12.58 16.47 1.28
C PRO A 118 12.11 15.99 2.66
N PHE A 119 10.86 15.54 2.71
CA PHE A 119 10.26 14.85 3.84
C PHE A 119 9.99 13.41 3.47
N GLU A 120 9.67 12.59 4.47
CA GLU A 120 9.20 11.23 4.28
C GLU A 120 7.87 11.03 5.02
N VAL A 121 6.98 10.24 4.45
CA VAL A 121 5.84 9.68 5.18
C VAL A 121 6.23 8.32 5.72
N GLU A 122 5.84 8.03 6.96
CA GLU A 122 6.01 6.75 7.62
C GLU A 122 4.65 6.09 7.83
N ILE A 123 4.58 4.78 7.55
CA ILE A 123 3.44 3.93 7.88
C ILE A 123 3.94 2.87 8.87
N ASP A 124 3.28 2.79 10.01
CA ASP A 124 3.56 1.79 11.05
C ASP A 124 2.46 0.72 11.04
N ASP A 125 2.81 -0.52 10.74
CA ASP A 125 1.95 -1.70 10.83
C ASP A 125 2.25 -2.57 12.07
N GLY A 126 3.10 -2.07 12.96
CA GLY A 126 3.54 -2.79 14.14
C GLY A 126 4.48 -3.95 13.86
N THR A 127 4.88 -4.20 12.61
CA THR A 127 5.82 -5.27 12.26
C THR A 127 7.16 -5.08 12.97
N ARG A 128 7.68 -6.18 13.51
CA ARG A 128 8.97 -6.18 14.21
C ARG A 128 9.91 -7.20 13.57
N THR A 129 11.18 -6.87 13.53
CA THR A 129 12.26 -7.77 13.12
C THR A 129 13.41 -7.64 14.14
N TYR A 130 13.98 -8.76 14.56
CA TYR A 130 15.00 -8.80 15.62
C TYR A 130 14.59 -8.05 16.89
N GLY A 131 13.31 -8.14 17.27
CA GLY A 131 12.78 -7.45 18.45
C GLY A 131 12.58 -5.93 18.30
N ARG A 132 12.85 -5.34 17.13
CA ARG A 132 12.74 -3.90 16.85
C ARG A 132 11.62 -3.61 15.87
N THR A 133 10.92 -2.51 16.07
CA THR A 133 9.89 -2.02 15.14
C THR A 133 10.55 -1.58 13.84
N ILE A 134 9.92 -1.91 12.72
CA ILE A 134 10.33 -1.50 11.38
C ILE A 134 9.69 -0.16 11.06
N SER A 135 10.49 0.80 10.62
CA SER A 135 10.01 2.00 9.96
C SER A 135 9.79 1.72 8.48
N ARG A 136 8.60 1.99 7.97
CA ARG A 136 8.29 1.90 6.54
C ARG A 136 8.06 3.28 5.99
N ARG A 137 9.02 3.80 5.23
CA ARG A 137 9.04 5.20 4.81
C ARG A 137 9.20 5.35 3.31
N ALA A 138 8.58 6.40 2.77
CA ALA A 138 8.76 6.83 1.41
C ALA A 138 8.90 8.36 1.34
N PRO A 139 9.70 8.90 0.40
CA PRO A 139 9.89 10.32 0.25
C PRO A 139 8.62 11.00 -0.26
N ILE A 140 8.38 12.21 0.23
CA ILE A 140 7.39 13.16 -0.28
C ILE A 140 8.11 14.45 -0.68
N ALA A 141 7.94 14.84 -1.93
CA ALA A 141 8.47 16.10 -2.43
C ALA A 141 7.55 17.25 -2.02
N THR A 142 8.12 18.37 -1.58
CA THR A 142 7.36 19.56 -1.21
C THR A 142 7.87 20.79 -1.94
N THR A 143 6.95 21.72 -2.20
CA THR A 143 7.23 23.06 -2.72
C THR A 143 6.55 24.09 -1.83
N ALA A 144 6.77 25.38 -2.08
CA ALA A 144 6.06 26.46 -1.37
C ALA A 144 4.55 26.46 -1.65
N GLU A 145 4.15 25.89 -2.78
CA GLU A 145 2.75 25.80 -3.19
C GLU A 145 2.12 24.47 -2.74
N TRP A 146 0.80 24.49 -2.51
CA TRP A 146 0.05 23.27 -2.23
C TRP A 146 0.12 22.31 -3.40
N THR A 147 0.58 21.10 -3.14
CA THR A 147 0.66 20.01 -4.11
C THR A 147 0.09 18.73 -3.52
N THR A 148 -0.45 17.89 -4.38
CA THR A 148 -0.93 16.56 -3.99
C THR A 148 0.12 15.52 -4.36
N VAL A 149 0.54 14.74 -3.37
CA VAL A 149 1.55 13.68 -3.52
C VAL A 149 0.90 12.33 -3.24
N ARG A 150 1.02 11.39 -4.18
CA ARG A 150 0.61 10.00 -4.01
C ARG A 150 1.81 9.13 -3.67
N VAL A 151 1.66 8.33 -2.63
CA VAL A 151 2.68 7.39 -2.16
C VAL A 151 2.09 5.98 -2.22
N PRO A 152 2.43 5.18 -3.25
CA PRO A 152 2.01 3.80 -3.31
C PRO A 152 2.71 2.99 -2.20
N PHE A 153 2.03 2.00 -1.64
CA PHE A 153 2.63 1.16 -0.59
C PHE A 153 3.87 0.41 -1.08
N SER A 154 3.97 0.15 -2.38
CA SER A 154 5.16 -0.45 -3.01
C SER A 154 6.40 0.45 -2.99
N ALA A 155 6.25 1.76 -2.79
CA ALA A 155 7.37 2.69 -2.66
C ALA A 155 7.95 2.75 -1.23
N LEU A 156 7.24 2.17 -0.25
CA LEU A 156 7.70 2.16 1.14
C LEU A 156 8.95 1.28 1.30
N ARG A 157 9.97 1.83 1.92
CA ARG A 157 11.21 1.12 2.25
C ARG A 157 11.22 0.76 3.72
N SER A 158 11.47 -0.52 4.03
CA SER A 158 11.60 -1.01 5.40
C SER A 158 12.99 -0.75 5.94
N THR A 159 13.06 -0.07 7.07
CA THR A 159 14.34 0.25 7.73
C THR A 159 14.28 0.02 9.25
N ILE A 160 15.46 -0.21 9.85
CA ILE A 160 15.68 -0.14 11.29
C ILE A 160 16.83 0.84 11.50
N PHE A 161 16.61 1.93 12.25
CA PHE A 161 17.60 3.00 12.45
C PHE A 161 18.20 3.51 11.12
N GLY A 162 17.34 3.74 10.10
CA GLY A 162 17.75 4.21 8.79
C GLY A 162 18.45 3.19 7.89
N ARG A 163 18.76 1.98 8.39
CA ARG A 163 19.38 0.91 7.60
C ARG A 163 18.29 0.03 6.97
N ALA A 164 18.38 -0.21 5.67
CA ALA A 164 17.46 -1.08 4.97
C ALA A 164 17.47 -2.50 5.55
N VAL A 165 16.29 -3.07 5.73
CA VAL A 165 16.10 -4.44 6.22
C VAL A 165 15.12 -5.17 5.31
N ASN A 166 15.33 -6.48 5.18
CA ASN A 166 14.33 -7.34 4.57
C ASN A 166 13.24 -7.62 5.60
N ALA A 167 12.00 -7.37 5.23
CA ALA A 167 10.85 -7.51 6.10
C ALA A 167 9.67 -8.11 5.35
N ALA A 168 8.70 -8.67 6.07
CA ALA A 168 7.42 -9.07 5.51
C ALA A 168 6.77 -7.87 4.78
N PRO A 169 5.93 -8.07 3.78
CA PRO A 169 5.13 -7.00 3.19
C PRO A 169 4.36 -6.19 4.23
N LEU A 170 4.02 -4.95 3.89
CA LEU A 170 3.17 -4.12 4.75
C LEU A 170 1.83 -4.83 5.00
N ASP A 171 1.44 -4.94 6.26
CA ASP A 171 0.10 -5.40 6.64
C ASP A 171 -0.89 -4.22 6.55
N VAL A 172 -1.44 -4.04 5.36
CA VAL A 172 -2.34 -2.91 5.05
C VAL A 172 -3.66 -2.96 5.82
N ALA A 173 -4.07 -4.12 6.31
CA ALA A 173 -5.28 -4.27 7.11
C ALA A 173 -5.10 -3.84 8.58
N HIS A 174 -3.86 -3.73 9.05
CA HIS A 174 -3.56 -3.46 10.46
C HIS A 174 -2.53 -2.33 10.62
N ILE A 175 -2.80 -1.18 10.01
CA ILE A 175 -1.98 0.01 10.22
C ILE A 175 -2.23 0.53 11.64
N ARG A 176 -1.17 0.86 12.35
CA ARG A 176 -1.16 1.36 13.74
C ARG A 176 -0.83 2.83 13.87
N GLY A 177 -0.34 3.43 12.80
CA GLY A 177 0.02 4.83 12.81
C GLY A 177 0.56 5.35 11.50
N VAL A 178 0.57 6.68 11.41
CA VAL A 178 1.15 7.44 10.30
C VAL A 178 2.11 8.48 10.89
N GLY A 179 3.24 8.69 10.25
CA GLY A 179 4.23 9.69 10.66
C GLY A 179 4.70 10.54 9.49
N LEU A 180 5.19 11.72 9.83
CA LEU A 180 5.90 12.63 8.92
C LEU A 180 7.31 12.82 9.47
N TYR A 181 8.30 12.73 8.60
CA TYR A 181 9.69 12.59 9.02
C TYR A 181 10.59 13.50 8.18
N ILE A 182 11.61 14.08 8.80
CA ILE A 182 12.69 14.78 8.11
C ILE A 182 14.04 14.30 8.63
N ALA A 183 14.92 13.88 7.70
CA ALA A 183 16.28 13.44 7.94
C ALA A 183 17.09 13.59 6.66
N ASP A 184 17.09 14.79 6.07
CA ASP A 184 17.71 15.07 4.78
C ASP A 184 19.21 15.35 4.84
N GLY A 185 19.80 15.26 6.03
CA GLY A 185 21.24 15.48 6.25
C GLY A 185 21.68 16.93 6.11
N LYS A 186 20.77 17.90 6.27
CA LYS A 186 21.07 19.34 6.17
C LYS A 186 20.62 20.06 7.42
N ASP A 187 21.53 20.83 8.02
CA ASP A 187 21.20 21.73 9.13
C ASP A 187 20.22 22.82 8.70
N GLY A 188 19.48 23.35 9.65
CA GLY A 188 18.63 24.52 9.45
C GLY A 188 17.15 24.27 9.64
N THR A 189 16.37 25.32 9.47
CA THR A 189 14.93 25.30 9.68
C THR A 189 14.20 24.54 8.59
N PHE A 190 13.05 23.99 8.96
CA PHE A 190 12.14 23.33 8.04
C PHE A 190 10.69 23.69 8.36
N ARG A 191 9.81 23.55 7.36
CA ARG A 191 8.36 23.64 7.49
C ARG A 191 7.70 22.69 6.52
N LEU A 192 6.76 21.93 7.04
CA LEU A 192 5.81 21.11 6.29
C LEU A 192 4.41 21.44 6.78
N GLU A 193 3.50 21.66 5.87
CA GLU A 193 2.07 21.81 6.15
C GLU A 193 1.32 20.72 5.38
N VAL A 194 0.32 20.12 6.03
CA VAL A 194 -0.50 19.04 5.48
C VAL A 194 -1.97 19.40 5.68
N ASP A 195 -2.71 19.44 4.57
CA ASP A 195 -4.14 19.74 4.54
C ASP A 195 -4.97 18.46 4.82
N TYR A 196 -4.59 17.35 4.21
CA TYR A 196 -5.20 16.05 4.49
C TYR A 196 -4.24 14.90 4.21
N ILE A 197 -4.56 13.76 4.82
CA ILE A 197 -4.01 12.44 4.46
C ILE A 197 -5.19 11.53 4.19
N ARG A 198 -5.23 10.89 3.01
CA ARG A 198 -6.28 9.93 2.64
C ARG A 198 -5.70 8.71 1.94
N SER A 199 -6.44 7.61 1.94
CA SER A 199 -6.09 6.45 1.12
C SER A 199 -6.49 6.68 -0.33
N TYR A 200 -5.90 5.91 -1.24
CA TYR A 200 -6.39 5.74 -2.60
C TYR A 200 -6.25 4.29 -3.04
N GLY A 201 -7.17 3.85 -3.90
CA GLY A 201 -7.17 2.51 -4.47
C GLY A 201 -7.98 2.49 -5.75
N GLY A 202 -7.77 1.45 -6.57
CA GLY A 202 -8.63 1.20 -7.73
C GLY A 202 -8.34 1.96 -9.01
N ASP A 203 -7.58 3.03 -9.00
CA ASP A 203 -7.11 3.66 -10.22
C ASP A 203 -5.79 2.99 -10.65
N THR A 204 -5.92 1.88 -11.37
CA THR A 204 -4.82 1.45 -12.24
C THR A 204 -4.75 2.47 -13.37
N PRO A 205 -3.58 3.06 -13.67
CA PRO A 205 -3.43 3.97 -14.80
C PRO A 205 -3.73 3.29 -16.12
#